data_e9f2bc73ee746e858945a52d990b3e28
#
_entry.id   e9f2bc73ee746e858945a52d990b3e28
#
_cell.length_a   1.000
_cell.length_b   1.000
_cell.length_c   1.000
_cell.angle_alpha   90.00
_cell.angle_beta   90.00
_cell.angle_gamma   90.00
#
_symmetry.space_group_name_H-M   'P 1'
#
loop_
_entity.id
_entity.type
_entity.pdbx_description
1 polymer ?
#
loop_
_entity_poly.entity_id
_entity_poly.type
_entity_poly.pdbx_seq_one_letter_code
_entity_poly.pdbx_strand_id
1 'polypeptide(L)'
;RDPSEVTEPAISLFKSGDPTFSVPPGADQILGPYSCDIAGSGRLLWFYGHRHANNVRFSAWRVRGGQRDLFYEGLHWEETLLLDFSSDVKNPVPDRAKGIEGGWSGVLDLKPGDKLEWECHVVNKQTTALRFTNETYLGEMCIMDGETVGATCNSAGGF
;
A
#
# COMPACT_ATOMS: atom_id res chain seq x y z
N ARG A 1 5.49 -32.47 -13.29
CA ARG A 1 6.03 -32.55 -11.92
C ARG A 1 4.90 -32.95 -10.99
N ASP A 2 5.18 -33.82 -10.05
CA ASP A 2 4.23 -34.19 -9.01
C ASP A 2 3.97 -32.96 -8.11
N PRO A 3 2.71 -32.59 -7.82
CA PRO A 3 2.39 -31.48 -6.91
C PRO A 3 3.05 -31.60 -5.51
N SER A 4 3.36 -32.83 -5.08
CA SER A 4 4.07 -33.09 -3.82
C SER A 4 5.56 -32.68 -3.84
N GLU A 5 6.13 -32.42 -5.03
CA GLU A 5 7.53 -31.97 -5.22
C GLU A 5 7.65 -30.44 -5.24
N VAL A 6 6.54 -29.69 -5.16
CA VAL A 6 6.56 -28.24 -5.11
C VAL A 6 6.95 -27.79 -3.70
N THR A 7 8.20 -27.43 -3.52
CA THR A 7 8.76 -26.91 -2.25
C THR A 7 8.73 -25.39 -2.17
N GLU A 8 8.23 -24.70 -3.22
CA GLU A 8 8.13 -23.25 -3.25
C GLU A 8 7.08 -22.76 -2.24
N PRO A 9 7.38 -21.74 -1.45
CA PRO A 9 6.40 -21.16 -0.55
C PRO A 9 5.22 -20.59 -1.34
N ALA A 10 4.03 -20.66 -0.76
CA ALA A 10 2.82 -20.14 -1.38
C ALA A 10 2.94 -18.64 -1.64
N ILE A 11 2.53 -18.24 -2.84
CA ILE A 11 2.37 -16.83 -3.21
C ILE A 11 0.97 -16.39 -2.77
N SER A 12 0.87 -15.23 -2.15
CA SER A 12 -0.38 -14.64 -1.69
C SER A 12 -0.53 -13.23 -2.26
N LEU A 13 -1.57 -13.02 -3.06
CA LEU A 13 -2.03 -11.69 -3.46
C LEU A 13 -2.83 -11.08 -2.32
N PHE A 14 -2.67 -9.79 -2.09
CA PHE A 14 -3.50 -9.05 -1.16
C PHE A 14 -3.98 -7.74 -1.79
N LYS A 15 -5.21 -7.38 -1.46
CA LYS A 15 -5.82 -6.11 -1.81
C LYS A 15 -6.65 -5.66 -0.62
N SER A 16 -6.45 -4.44 -0.14
CA SER A 16 -7.16 -3.95 1.03
C SER A 16 -7.34 -2.45 1.01
N GLY A 17 -8.52 -2.00 1.46
CA GLY A 17 -8.89 -0.59 1.60
C GLY A 17 -10.16 -0.45 2.43
N ASP A 18 -10.55 0.78 2.71
CA ASP A 18 -11.82 1.11 3.38
C ASP A 18 -12.79 1.75 2.37
N PRO A 19 -13.91 1.09 2.04
CA PRO A 19 -14.90 1.67 1.14
C PRO A 19 -15.86 2.64 1.82
N THR A 20 -15.72 2.91 3.12
CA THR A 20 -16.72 3.66 3.90
C THR A 20 -16.37 5.12 4.17
N PHE A 21 -15.16 5.57 3.78
CA PHE A 21 -14.73 6.95 4.02
C PHE A 21 -15.59 8.00 3.29
N SER A 22 -15.54 9.22 3.81
CA SER A 22 -16.11 10.40 3.17
C SER A 22 -15.22 11.61 3.46
N VAL A 23 -14.76 12.29 2.40
CA VAL A 23 -13.94 13.50 2.50
C VAL A 23 -14.79 14.70 2.09
N PRO A 24 -15.13 15.61 3.01
CA PRO A 24 -15.97 16.78 2.71
C PRO A 24 -15.36 17.70 1.66
N PRO A 25 -16.18 18.54 0.99
CA PRO A 25 -15.68 19.57 0.08
C PRO A 25 -14.66 20.50 0.77
N GLY A 26 -13.57 20.80 0.10
CA GLY A 26 -12.49 21.68 0.60
C GLY A 26 -11.63 21.07 1.71
N ALA A 27 -11.87 19.83 2.12
CA ALA A 27 -11.07 19.19 3.16
C ALA A 27 -9.70 18.77 2.64
N ASP A 28 -8.69 18.89 3.51
CA ASP A 28 -7.35 18.34 3.43
C ASP A 28 -7.24 17.30 4.55
N GLN A 29 -7.23 16.02 4.22
CA GLN A 29 -7.46 14.95 5.19
C GLN A 29 -6.56 13.73 4.92
N ILE A 30 -6.11 13.11 6.02
CA ILE A 30 -5.48 11.79 5.97
C ILE A 30 -6.55 10.72 6.17
N LEU A 31 -6.64 9.79 5.23
CA LEU A 31 -7.40 8.55 5.36
C LEU A 31 -6.49 7.46 5.93
N GLY A 32 -6.93 6.77 6.97
CA GLY A 32 -6.14 5.77 7.67
C GLY A 32 -5.58 6.26 9.02
N PRO A 33 -4.55 5.64 9.61
CA PRO A 33 -3.88 4.47 9.04
C PRO A 33 -4.78 3.24 8.99
N TYR A 34 -4.78 2.59 7.85
CA TYR A 34 -5.35 1.25 7.68
C TYR A 34 -4.25 0.22 7.89
N SER A 35 -4.61 -1.03 8.20
CA SER A 35 -3.60 -2.07 8.42
C SER A 35 -4.08 -3.45 8.07
N CYS A 36 -3.14 -4.34 7.78
CA CYS A 36 -3.33 -5.78 7.81
C CYS A 36 -2.29 -6.45 8.71
N ASP A 37 -2.70 -7.54 9.35
CA ASP A 37 -1.82 -8.36 10.16
C ASP A 37 -1.10 -9.40 9.30
N ILE A 38 0.20 -9.55 9.52
CA ILE A 38 1.01 -10.54 8.81
C ILE A 38 0.95 -11.88 9.54
N ALA A 39 0.50 -12.90 8.81
CA ALA A 39 0.60 -14.30 9.21
C ALA A 39 1.66 -15.02 8.35
N GLY A 40 2.42 -15.91 8.98
CA GLY A 40 3.53 -16.61 8.35
C GLY A 40 4.83 -15.79 8.28
N SER A 41 5.88 -16.42 7.81
CA SER A 41 7.19 -15.81 7.59
C SER A 41 7.53 -15.85 6.12
N GLY A 42 7.88 -14.70 5.56
CA GLY A 42 8.12 -14.58 4.13
C GLY A 42 8.66 -13.21 3.75
N ARG A 43 8.29 -12.75 2.58
CA ARG A 43 8.70 -11.44 2.08
C ARG A 43 7.64 -10.83 1.18
N LEU A 44 7.64 -9.49 1.08
CA LEU A 44 6.93 -8.76 0.05
C LEU A 44 7.69 -8.92 -1.28
N LEU A 45 6.96 -9.15 -2.37
CA LEU A 45 7.53 -9.25 -3.71
C LEU A 45 7.41 -7.93 -4.47
N TRP A 46 6.21 -7.38 -4.49
CA TRP A 46 5.94 -6.09 -5.08
C TRP A 46 4.77 -5.41 -4.34
N PHE A 47 4.65 -4.10 -4.55
CA PHE A 47 3.62 -3.28 -3.94
C PHE A 47 3.32 -2.05 -4.78
N TYR A 48 2.06 -1.64 -4.81
CA TYR A 48 1.66 -0.31 -5.22
C TYR A 48 0.45 0.20 -4.41
N GLY A 49 0.33 1.53 -4.31
CA GLY A 49 -0.81 2.18 -3.69
C GLY A 49 -1.81 2.65 -4.75
N HIS A 50 -2.95 1.96 -4.88
CA HIS A 50 -4.00 2.37 -5.80
C HIS A 50 -4.79 3.55 -5.23
N ARG A 51 -4.86 4.63 -6.00
CA ARG A 51 -5.48 5.90 -5.63
C ARG A 51 -6.01 6.65 -6.84
N HIS A 52 -6.82 7.68 -6.60
CA HIS A 52 -7.41 8.54 -7.61
C HIS A 52 -6.87 9.98 -7.57
N ALA A 53 -7.43 10.85 -8.42
CA ALA A 53 -6.91 12.19 -8.71
C ALA A 53 -6.87 13.17 -7.52
N ASN A 54 -7.62 12.91 -6.46
CA ASN A 54 -7.65 13.78 -5.29
C ASN A 54 -6.64 13.36 -4.21
N ASN A 55 -5.96 12.23 -4.41
CA ASN A 55 -4.95 11.73 -3.49
C ASN A 55 -3.58 12.29 -3.89
N VAL A 56 -3.02 13.11 -3.03
CA VAL A 56 -1.74 13.78 -3.25
C VAL A 56 -0.54 13.01 -2.70
N ARG A 57 -0.79 11.95 -1.91
CA ARG A 57 0.25 11.08 -1.37
C ARG A 57 -0.33 9.77 -0.85
N PHE A 58 0.33 8.69 -1.17
CA PHE A 58 0.13 7.37 -0.58
C PHE A 58 1.41 6.94 0.12
N SER A 59 1.32 6.56 1.40
CA SER A 59 2.48 6.09 2.17
C SER A 59 2.16 4.75 2.80
N ALA A 60 3.13 3.82 2.81
CA ALA A 60 2.98 2.54 3.48
C ALA A 60 4.22 2.15 4.28
N TRP A 61 3.98 1.47 5.41
CA TRP A 61 4.99 1.07 6.37
C TRP A 61 4.86 -0.40 6.75
N ARG A 62 6.00 -1.04 6.99
CA ARG A 62 6.03 -2.24 7.81
C ARG A 62 6.12 -1.80 9.27
N VAL A 63 5.24 -2.32 10.13
CA VAL A 63 5.28 -2.08 11.58
C VAL A 63 5.75 -3.35 12.27
N ARG A 64 6.87 -3.25 12.99
CA ARG A 64 7.48 -4.34 13.74
C ARG A 64 7.89 -3.85 15.12
N GLY A 65 7.37 -4.48 16.18
CA GLY A 65 7.68 -4.08 17.56
C GLY A 65 7.38 -2.61 17.88
N GLY A 66 6.37 -2.02 17.22
CA GLY A 66 5.97 -0.63 17.36
C GLY A 66 6.78 0.36 16.52
N GLN A 67 7.83 -0.07 15.83
CA GLN A 67 8.57 0.75 14.88
C GLN A 67 7.92 0.71 13.49
N ARG A 68 7.81 1.87 12.84
CA ARG A 68 7.32 2.02 11.46
C ARG A 68 8.50 2.23 10.51
N ASP A 69 8.69 1.28 9.60
CA ASP A 69 9.68 1.36 8.53
C ASP A 69 8.97 1.70 7.23
N LEU A 70 9.19 2.90 6.71
CA LEU A 70 8.60 3.31 5.42
C LEU A 70 9.13 2.42 4.30
N PHE A 71 8.24 1.76 3.56
CA PHE A 71 8.64 0.94 2.42
C PHE A 71 8.05 1.41 1.10
N TYR A 72 7.08 2.33 1.12
CA TYR A 72 6.46 2.88 -0.09
C TYR A 72 6.02 4.33 0.15
N GLU A 73 6.34 5.19 -0.80
CA GLU A 73 5.85 6.57 -0.88
C GLU A 73 5.55 6.91 -2.34
N GLY A 74 4.27 7.10 -2.67
CA GLY A 74 3.81 7.52 -3.99
C GLY A 74 3.21 8.92 -3.93
N LEU A 75 3.56 9.80 -4.87
CA LEU A 75 3.14 11.21 -4.92
C LEU A 75 2.30 11.54 -6.15
N HIS A 76 2.37 10.70 -7.20
CA HIS A 76 1.66 10.92 -8.46
C HIS A 76 0.61 9.82 -8.66
N TRP A 77 -0.64 10.21 -8.85
CA TRP A 77 -1.74 9.26 -9.03
C TRP A 77 -1.84 8.74 -10.48
N GLU A 78 -1.42 9.55 -11.47
CA GLU A 78 -1.51 9.21 -12.90
C GLU A 78 -0.50 8.14 -13.31
N GLU A 79 0.68 8.16 -12.69
CA GLU A 79 1.74 7.18 -12.89
C GLU A 79 1.97 6.46 -11.57
N THR A 80 1.15 5.44 -11.29
CA THR A 80 1.25 4.71 -10.02
C THR A 80 2.61 4.02 -9.92
N LEU A 81 3.39 4.42 -8.93
CA LEU A 81 4.67 3.80 -8.61
C LEU A 81 4.45 2.33 -8.23
N LEU A 82 5.11 1.43 -8.92
CA LEU A 82 5.24 0.02 -8.57
C LEU A 82 6.65 -0.20 -8.01
N LEU A 83 6.75 -0.70 -6.79
CA LEU A 83 8.04 -1.09 -6.20
C LEU A 83 8.20 -2.59 -6.22
N ASP A 84 9.39 -3.04 -6.63
CA ASP A 84 9.85 -4.42 -6.56
C ASP A 84 10.81 -4.56 -5.37
N PHE A 85 10.62 -5.61 -4.56
CA PHE A 85 11.41 -5.91 -3.37
C PHE A 85 12.28 -7.16 -3.54
N SER A 86 12.62 -7.51 -4.77
CA SER A 86 13.63 -8.53 -5.04
C SER A 86 15.02 -8.05 -4.61
N SER A 87 15.93 -8.97 -4.32
CA SER A 87 17.25 -8.68 -3.74
C SER A 87 18.14 -7.76 -4.59
N ASP A 88 17.88 -7.69 -5.89
CA ASP A 88 18.73 -6.99 -6.86
C ASP A 88 18.20 -5.60 -7.23
N VAL A 89 16.97 -5.26 -6.81
CA VAL A 89 16.34 -3.99 -7.14
C VAL A 89 16.67 -2.92 -6.11
N LYS A 90 17.10 -1.77 -6.61
CA LYS A 90 17.27 -0.55 -5.81
C LYS A 90 16.16 0.43 -6.15
N ASN A 91 15.18 0.48 -5.27
CA ASN A 91 14.13 1.48 -5.37
C ASN A 91 14.67 2.88 -5.02
N PRO A 92 14.14 3.96 -5.60
CA PRO A 92 14.51 5.32 -5.23
C PRO A 92 14.26 5.58 -3.74
N VAL A 93 15.08 6.41 -3.12
CA VAL A 93 14.81 6.94 -1.77
C VAL A 93 13.82 8.09 -1.91
N PRO A 94 12.67 8.06 -1.24
CA PRO A 94 11.66 9.10 -1.40
C PRO A 94 12.13 10.42 -0.81
N ASP A 95 11.84 11.53 -1.53
CA ASP A 95 12.09 12.89 -1.09
C ASP A 95 10.90 13.77 -1.49
N ARG A 96 9.98 13.97 -0.55
CA ARG A 96 8.74 14.76 -0.76
C ARG A 96 9.01 16.18 -1.23
N ALA A 97 10.07 16.81 -0.74
CA ALA A 97 10.40 18.19 -1.10
C ALA A 97 10.84 18.32 -2.55
N LYS A 98 11.35 17.25 -3.12
CA LYS A 98 11.77 17.18 -4.53
C LYS A 98 10.77 16.44 -5.43
N GLY A 99 9.64 15.97 -4.88
CA GLY A 99 8.67 15.16 -5.63
C GLY A 99 9.22 13.79 -6.04
N ILE A 100 10.19 13.24 -5.29
CA ILE A 100 10.76 11.93 -5.58
C ILE A 100 9.95 10.87 -4.84
N GLU A 101 9.32 9.99 -5.60
CA GLU A 101 8.68 8.77 -5.11
C GLU A 101 9.70 7.66 -4.88
N GLY A 102 9.37 6.68 -4.04
CA GLY A 102 10.27 5.57 -3.79
C GLY A 102 9.89 4.73 -2.58
N GLY A 103 10.87 4.04 -2.04
CA GLY A 103 10.68 3.22 -0.86
C GLY A 103 11.88 2.37 -0.51
N TRP A 104 11.60 1.27 0.16
CA TRP A 104 12.60 0.31 0.61
C TRP A 104 13.33 -0.33 -0.57
N SER A 105 14.64 -0.48 -0.44
CA SER A 105 15.46 -1.18 -1.44
C SER A 105 15.83 -2.58 -0.98
N GLY A 106 15.76 -3.54 -1.90
CA GLY A 106 16.05 -4.95 -1.63
C GLY A 106 14.91 -5.67 -0.91
N VAL A 107 15.22 -6.81 -0.34
CA VAL A 107 14.22 -7.68 0.30
C VAL A 107 13.54 -7.02 1.47
N LEU A 108 12.21 -6.98 1.45
CA LEU A 108 11.39 -6.61 2.61
C LEU A 108 10.85 -7.89 3.26
N ASP A 109 11.51 -8.35 4.31
CA ASP A 109 11.12 -9.52 5.07
C ASP A 109 9.86 -9.25 5.91
N LEU A 110 9.00 -10.25 6.01
CA LEU A 110 7.76 -10.24 6.80
C LEU A 110 7.77 -11.39 7.80
N LYS A 111 7.28 -11.14 9.02
CA LYS A 111 7.22 -12.12 10.11
C LYS A 111 5.86 -12.08 10.79
N PRO A 112 5.44 -13.18 11.46
CA PRO A 112 4.25 -13.15 12.29
C PRO A 112 4.31 -12.05 13.33
N GLY A 113 3.23 -11.26 13.44
CA GLY A 113 3.13 -10.11 14.33
C GLY A 113 3.59 -8.77 13.71
N ASP A 114 4.15 -8.79 12.50
CA ASP A 114 4.27 -7.56 11.71
C ASP A 114 2.88 -7.09 11.25
N LYS A 115 2.80 -5.81 10.90
CA LYS A 115 1.69 -5.24 10.15
C LYS A 115 2.21 -4.53 8.92
N LEU A 116 1.42 -4.52 7.85
CA LEU A 116 1.54 -3.50 6.83
C LEU A 116 0.49 -2.44 7.13
N GLU A 117 0.93 -1.20 7.27
CA GLU A 117 0.06 -0.03 7.47
C GLU A 117 0.15 0.89 6.26
N TRP A 118 -0.95 1.55 5.92
CA TRP A 118 -0.95 2.56 4.85
C TRP A 118 -1.91 3.70 5.17
N GLU A 119 -1.64 4.85 4.55
CA GLU A 119 -2.48 6.03 4.60
C GLU A 119 -2.48 6.77 3.27
N CYS A 120 -3.56 7.50 3.03
CA CYS A 120 -3.70 8.38 1.88
C CYS A 120 -3.93 9.81 2.33
N HIS A 121 -3.17 10.73 1.77
CA HIS A 121 -3.41 12.16 1.93
C HIS A 121 -4.28 12.67 0.78
N VAL A 122 -5.52 13.04 1.10
CA VAL A 122 -6.54 13.43 0.13
C VAL A 122 -6.86 14.90 0.28
N VAL A 123 -6.84 15.64 -0.83
CA VAL A 123 -7.22 17.05 -0.90
C VAL A 123 -8.45 17.17 -1.80
N ASN A 124 -9.63 17.35 -1.18
CA ASN A 124 -10.87 17.46 -1.92
C ASN A 124 -11.08 18.88 -2.45
N LYS A 125 -10.81 19.09 -3.74
CA LYS A 125 -11.06 20.36 -4.45
C LYS A 125 -12.45 20.41 -5.13
N GLN A 126 -13.26 19.35 -4.97
CA GLN A 126 -14.60 19.27 -5.54
C GLN A 126 -15.62 20.04 -4.69
N THR A 127 -16.79 20.29 -5.26
CA THR A 127 -17.94 20.90 -4.55
C THR A 127 -18.79 19.87 -3.81
N THR A 128 -18.50 18.59 -3.98
CA THR A 128 -19.18 17.47 -3.34
C THR A 128 -18.22 16.64 -2.50
N ALA A 129 -18.73 15.87 -1.55
CA ALA A 129 -17.92 14.95 -0.78
C ALA A 129 -17.37 13.83 -1.66
N LEU A 130 -16.06 13.54 -1.54
CA LEU A 130 -15.47 12.36 -2.15
C LEU A 130 -15.86 11.12 -1.34
N ARG A 131 -16.22 10.07 -2.05
CA ARG A 131 -16.51 8.75 -1.51
C ARG A 131 -15.78 7.70 -2.30
N PHE A 132 -15.78 6.48 -1.80
CA PHE A 132 -15.25 5.34 -2.54
C PHE A 132 -16.09 5.12 -3.81
N THR A 133 -15.43 5.18 -4.96
CA THR A 133 -16.04 4.93 -6.29
C THR A 133 -14.96 4.68 -7.33
N ASN A 134 -15.33 4.03 -8.42
CA ASN A 134 -14.47 3.83 -9.59
C ASN A 134 -14.26 5.09 -10.45
N GLU A 135 -14.94 6.19 -10.12
CA GLU A 135 -14.80 7.44 -10.86
C GLU A 135 -13.58 8.24 -10.41
N THR A 136 -12.54 8.23 -11.23
CA THR A 136 -11.19 8.71 -10.91
C THR A 136 -11.13 10.17 -10.43
N TYR A 137 -11.99 11.05 -10.95
CA TYR A 137 -11.99 12.48 -10.61
C TYR A 137 -13.06 12.88 -9.59
N LEU A 138 -14.17 12.15 -9.52
CA LEU A 138 -15.33 12.49 -8.68
C LEU A 138 -15.37 11.69 -7.38
N GLY A 139 -14.52 10.68 -7.28
CA GLY A 139 -14.37 9.87 -6.10
C GLY A 139 -12.92 9.64 -5.74
N GLU A 140 -12.68 8.76 -4.79
CA GLU A 140 -11.34 8.42 -4.34
C GLU A 140 -11.23 6.94 -3.96
N MET A 141 -10.01 6.43 -4.00
CA MET A 141 -9.65 5.12 -3.46
C MET A 141 -8.37 5.24 -2.65
N CYS A 142 -8.27 4.46 -1.58
CA CYS A 142 -7.07 4.32 -0.78
C CYS A 142 -6.84 2.83 -0.55
N ILE A 143 -6.33 2.17 -1.57
CA ILE A 143 -6.19 0.71 -1.61
C ILE A 143 -4.72 0.36 -1.74
N MET A 144 -4.24 -0.55 -0.89
CA MET A 144 -2.97 -1.21 -1.12
C MET A 144 -3.16 -2.49 -1.92
N ASP A 145 -2.28 -2.71 -2.88
CA ASP A 145 -2.16 -3.94 -3.65
C ASP A 145 -0.73 -4.45 -3.60
N GLY A 146 -0.56 -5.75 -3.48
CA GLY A 146 0.75 -6.37 -3.43
C GLY A 146 0.73 -7.87 -3.44
N GLU A 147 1.92 -8.43 -3.42
CA GLU A 147 2.13 -9.87 -3.43
C GLU A 147 3.21 -10.25 -2.43
N THR A 148 2.94 -11.30 -1.69
CA THR A 148 3.88 -11.88 -0.72
C THR A 148 4.20 -13.33 -1.07
N VAL A 149 5.33 -13.81 -0.62
CA VAL A 149 5.69 -15.23 -0.64
C VAL A 149 5.99 -15.71 0.76
N GLY A 150 5.37 -16.82 1.17
CA GLY A 150 5.52 -17.42 2.50
C GLY A 150 4.78 -16.69 3.64
N ALA A 151 4.17 -15.55 3.36
CA ALA A 151 3.39 -14.77 4.32
C ALA A 151 2.04 -14.38 3.72
N THR A 152 1.06 -14.06 4.56
CA THR A 152 -0.24 -13.52 4.14
C THR A 152 -0.54 -12.23 4.89
N CYS A 153 -1.23 -11.31 4.24
CA CYS A 153 -1.71 -10.06 4.80
C CYS A 153 -3.21 -10.19 5.08
N ASN A 154 -3.59 -10.27 6.34
CA ASN A 154 -4.97 -10.45 6.77
C ASN A 154 -5.54 -9.09 7.21
N SER A 155 -6.42 -8.51 6.42
CA SER A 155 -7.11 -7.27 6.74
C SER A 155 -8.51 -7.53 7.31
N ALA A 156 -8.93 -6.74 8.29
CA ALA A 156 -10.26 -6.79 8.86
C ALA A 156 -11.36 -6.25 7.90
N GLY A 157 -10.97 -5.61 6.81
CA GLY A 157 -11.83 -5.04 5.77
C GLY A 157 -11.24 -5.32 4.39
N GLY A 158 -11.33 -6.56 3.91
CA GLY A 158 -10.98 -6.89 2.52
C GLY A 158 -12.17 -6.66 1.60
N PHE A 159 -11.87 -6.31 0.33
CA PHE A 159 -12.83 -6.38 -0.75
C PHE A 159 -13.09 -7.83 -1.11
#